data_6bfc17826616b729209bb617b8d18ec4
#
_entry.id   6bfc17826616b729209bb617b8d18ec4
#
_cell.length_a   1.000
_cell.length_b   1.000
_cell.length_c   1.000
_cell.angle_alpha   90.00
_cell.angle_beta   90.00
_cell.angle_gamma   90.00
#
_symmetry.space_group_name_H-M   'P 1'
#
loop_
_entity.id
_entity.type
_entity.pdbx_description
1 polymer ?
#
loop_
_entity_poly.entity_id
_entity_poly.type
_entity_poly.pdbx_seq_one_letter_code
_entity_poly.pdbx_strand_id
1 'polypeptide(L)'
;MSTAPSSIRIMIVDDHPLLRQGIAAIIKTQPDMELVAEAYDGEEAIAQFRQHRPDVTLMDLQMPNVNGTEAISRIRSVFPDARILVLSTYHGDVQVLRAIKAGARGYLLKGNVRTELLEAIRTVHAGRKRIPPEIAAELADHAADDQLSSREIDVVRLIGAGNANKQIADKLSIAETTVKNHISNILSKLGANDRAHAVTIALQRGIIELDVRQG
;
A
#
# COMPACT_ATOMS: atom_id res chain seq x y z
N MET A 1 -2.14 28.21 -33.74
CA MET A 1 -2.67 28.34 -32.36
C MET A 1 -1.94 27.31 -31.51
N SER A 2 -0.95 27.73 -30.73
CA SER A 2 -0.19 26.86 -29.85
C SER A 2 -1.08 26.53 -28.64
N THR A 3 -1.60 25.32 -28.57
CA THR A 3 -2.26 24.85 -27.34
C THR A 3 -1.19 24.78 -26.26
N ALA A 4 -1.30 25.62 -25.24
CA ALA A 4 -0.49 25.48 -24.04
C ALA A 4 -0.58 24.01 -23.57
N PRO A 5 0.52 23.37 -23.20
CA PRO A 5 0.46 22.00 -22.69
C PRO A 5 -0.49 21.99 -21.49
N SER A 6 -1.49 21.10 -21.53
CA SER A 6 -2.42 20.96 -20.43
C SER A 6 -1.65 20.56 -19.17
N SER A 7 -1.85 21.28 -18.07
CA SER A 7 -1.24 20.93 -16.78
C SER A 7 -1.65 19.52 -16.34
N ILE A 8 -0.73 18.79 -15.72
CA ILE A 8 -0.99 17.48 -15.13
C ILE A 8 -1.91 17.66 -13.93
N ARG A 9 -3.11 17.10 -14.01
CA ARG A 9 -4.12 17.20 -12.96
C ARG A 9 -3.87 16.14 -11.88
N ILE A 10 -3.60 16.58 -10.66
CA ILE A 10 -3.14 15.72 -9.57
C ILE A 10 -4.18 15.70 -8.46
N MET A 11 -4.42 14.52 -7.91
CA MET A 11 -5.16 14.31 -6.66
C MET A 11 -4.21 13.76 -5.60
N ILE A 12 -4.33 14.26 -4.35
CA ILE A 12 -3.57 13.77 -3.20
C ILE A 12 -4.54 13.06 -2.26
N VAL A 13 -4.17 11.84 -1.83
CA VAL A 13 -4.92 11.05 -0.86
C VAL A 13 -3.97 10.60 0.25
N ASP A 14 -4.13 11.16 1.44
CA ASP A 14 -3.31 10.86 2.61
C ASP A 14 -4.05 11.34 3.87
N ASP A 15 -4.05 10.58 4.95
CA ASP A 15 -4.72 10.97 6.20
C ASP A 15 -3.89 11.95 7.06
N HIS A 16 -2.60 12.19 6.69
CA HIS A 16 -1.70 13.11 7.39
C HIS A 16 -1.78 14.53 6.82
N PRO A 17 -2.43 15.50 7.52
CA PRO A 17 -2.65 16.85 6.97
C PRO A 17 -1.37 17.59 6.60
N LEU A 18 -0.31 17.46 7.42
CA LEU A 18 0.97 18.15 7.17
C LEU A 18 1.65 17.64 5.89
N LEU A 19 1.58 16.35 5.64
CA LEU A 19 2.16 15.78 4.42
C LEU A 19 1.38 16.22 3.19
N ARG A 20 0.02 16.20 3.23
CA ARG A 20 -0.81 16.71 2.15
C ARG A 20 -0.48 18.18 1.82
N GLN A 21 -0.41 19.04 2.85
CA GLN A 21 -0.06 20.46 2.68
C GLN A 21 1.34 20.64 2.08
N GLY A 22 2.31 19.83 2.54
CA GLY A 22 3.68 19.83 2.00
C GLY A 22 3.73 19.45 0.52
N ILE A 23 3.03 18.38 0.14
CA ILE A 23 2.93 17.93 -1.25
C ILE A 23 2.20 18.97 -2.09
N ALA A 24 1.07 19.53 -1.61
CA ALA A 24 0.33 20.57 -2.30
C ALA A 24 1.19 21.81 -2.57
N ALA A 25 2.01 22.22 -1.59
CA ALA A 25 2.95 23.34 -1.76
C ALA A 25 4.00 23.05 -2.85
N ILE A 26 4.56 21.82 -2.88
CA ILE A 26 5.51 21.43 -3.92
C ILE A 26 4.86 21.45 -5.30
N ILE A 27 3.65 20.89 -5.46
CA ILE A 27 2.92 20.87 -6.73
C ILE A 27 2.63 22.29 -7.23
N LYS A 28 2.19 23.20 -6.36
CA LYS A 28 1.90 24.59 -6.70
C LYS A 28 3.10 25.37 -7.26
N THR A 29 4.32 24.94 -6.99
CA THR A 29 5.52 25.58 -7.57
C THR A 29 5.78 25.16 -9.03
N GLN A 30 5.07 24.16 -9.54
CA GLN A 30 5.30 23.62 -10.88
C GLN A 30 4.31 24.20 -11.89
N PRO A 31 4.79 24.81 -12.99
CA PRO A 31 3.89 25.40 -13.99
C PRO A 31 3.15 24.35 -14.84
N ASP A 32 3.63 23.10 -14.84
CA ASP A 32 3.06 21.98 -15.59
C ASP A 32 2.15 21.07 -14.75
N MET A 33 1.82 21.47 -13.51
CA MET A 33 1.02 20.66 -12.59
C MET A 33 -0.08 21.48 -11.91
N GLU A 34 -1.21 20.82 -11.65
CA GLU A 34 -2.35 21.41 -10.96
C GLU A 34 -2.93 20.42 -9.93
N LEU A 35 -3.10 20.87 -8.69
CA LEU A 35 -3.81 20.11 -7.67
C LEU A 35 -5.31 20.30 -7.84
N VAL A 36 -6.03 19.26 -8.23
CA VAL A 36 -7.48 19.32 -8.54
C VAL A 36 -8.36 18.73 -7.43
N ALA A 37 -7.82 17.89 -6.56
CA ALA A 37 -8.56 17.31 -5.44
C ALA A 37 -7.63 16.85 -4.32
N GLU A 38 -8.17 16.80 -3.11
CA GLU A 38 -7.57 16.19 -1.93
C GLU A 38 -8.58 15.25 -1.28
N ALA A 39 -8.10 14.17 -0.65
CA ALA A 39 -8.89 13.24 0.15
C ALA A 39 -8.09 12.77 1.36
N TYR A 40 -8.78 12.37 2.44
CA TYR A 40 -8.16 11.90 3.68
C TYR A 40 -8.37 10.40 3.94
N ASP A 41 -9.23 9.74 3.16
CA ASP A 41 -9.43 8.29 3.21
C ASP A 41 -9.82 7.72 1.84
N GLY A 42 -9.95 6.39 1.76
CA GLY A 42 -10.23 5.70 0.51
C GLY A 42 -11.64 5.94 -0.04
N GLU A 43 -12.66 6.14 0.80
CA GLU A 43 -14.03 6.42 0.33
C GLU A 43 -14.08 7.80 -0.34
N GLU A 44 -13.51 8.80 0.32
CA GLU A 44 -13.42 10.14 -0.26
C GLU A 44 -12.57 10.12 -1.53
N ALA A 45 -11.46 9.37 -1.56
CA ALA A 45 -10.64 9.21 -2.75
C ALA A 45 -11.43 8.69 -3.95
N ILE A 46 -12.29 7.67 -3.76
CA ILE A 46 -13.13 7.13 -4.82
C ILE A 46 -14.14 8.17 -5.33
N ALA A 47 -14.76 8.92 -4.41
CA ALA A 47 -15.72 9.98 -4.75
C ALA A 47 -15.05 11.12 -5.53
N GLN A 48 -13.93 11.64 -5.03
CA GLN A 48 -13.16 12.72 -5.64
C GLN A 48 -12.57 12.29 -7.00
N PHE A 49 -12.10 11.05 -7.13
CA PHE A 49 -11.63 10.53 -8.42
C PHE A 49 -12.73 10.55 -9.48
N ARG A 50 -13.95 10.13 -9.13
CA ARG A 50 -15.11 10.14 -10.05
C ARG A 50 -15.46 11.54 -10.51
N GLN A 51 -15.40 12.51 -9.60
CA GLN A 51 -15.76 13.90 -9.87
C GLN A 51 -14.70 14.63 -10.68
N HIS A 52 -13.43 14.53 -10.28
CA HIS A 52 -12.35 15.36 -10.81
C HIS A 52 -11.54 14.71 -11.93
N ARG A 53 -11.55 13.36 -12.06
CA ARG A 53 -10.80 12.62 -13.09
C ARG A 53 -9.35 13.09 -13.19
N PRO A 54 -8.55 12.96 -12.13
CA PRO A 54 -7.15 13.36 -12.13
C PRO A 54 -6.33 12.53 -13.11
N ASP A 55 -5.28 13.12 -13.69
CA ASP A 55 -4.33 12.41 -14.53
C ASP A 55 -3.41 11.50 -13.70
N VAL A 56 -3.05 11.94 -12.48
CA VAL A 56 -2.26 11.17 -11.53
C VAL A 56 -2.86 11.32 -10.13
N THR A 57 -3.03 10.20 -9.44
CA THR A 57 -3.42 10.15 -8.03
C THR A 57 -2.23 9.72 -7.17
N LEU A 58 -1.89 10.54 -6.19
CA LEU A 58 -0.95 10.18 -5.12
C LEU A 58 -1.76 9.51 -4.01
N MET A 59 -1.46 8.25 -3.68
CA MET A 59 -2.29 7.43 -2.80
C MET A 59 -1.48 6.86 -1.64
N ASP A 60 -1.81 7.27 -0.42
CA ASP A 60 -1.33 6.56 0.77
C ASP A 60 -2.00 5.18 0.87
N LEU A 61 -1.26 4.20 1.37
CA LEU A 61 -1.79 2.85 1.63
C LEU A 61 -2.45 2.74 3.00
N GLN A 62 -1.96 3.49 3.98
CA GLN A 62 -2.42 3.38 5.37
C GLN A 62 -3.35 4.53 5.72
N MET A 63 -4.63 4.30 5.58
CA MET A 63 -5.68 5.27 5.88
C MET A 63 -6.82 4.60 6.64
N PRO A 64 -7.59 5.36 7.45
CA PRO A 64 -8.77 4.85 8.13
C PRO A 64 -9.87 4.46 7.12
N ASN A 65 -10.85 3.68 7.59
CA ASN A 65 -12.04 3.22 6.86
C ASN A 65 -11.68 2.34 5.66
N VAL A 66 -11.47 2.90 4.49
CA VAL A 66 -11.02 2.21 3.28
C VAL A 66 -9.54 2.51 3.06
N ASN A 67 -8.70 1.46 3.12
CA ASN A 67 -7.26 1.60 2.87
C ASN A 67 -6.94 1.87 1.40
N GLY A 68 -5.72 2.36 1.14
CA GLY A 68 -5.33 2.76 -0.21
C GLY A 68 -5.34 1.61 -1.24
N THR A 69 -5.00 0.39 -0.86
CA THR A 69 -5.03 -0.76 -1.78
C THR A 69 -6.44 -1.07 -2.25
N GLU A 70 -7.42 -1.03 -1.34
CA GLU A 70 -8.82 -1.21 -1.67
C GLU A 70 -9.35 -0.06 -2.53
N ALA A 71 -9.00 1.19 -2.20
CA ALA A 71 -9.34 2.36 -3.01
C ALA A 71 -8.78 2.23 -4.44
N ILE A 72 -7.51 1.81 -4.60
CA ILE A 72 -6.89 1.54 -5.90
C ILE A 72 -7.71 0.50 -6.69
N SER A 73 -8.04 -0.63 -6.06
CA SER A 73 -8.82 -1.70 -6.69
C SER A 73 -10.18 -1.21 -7.17
N ARG A 74 -10.93 -0.48 -6.32
CA ARG A 74 -12.25 0.08 -6.65
C ARG A 74 -12.18 1.15 -7.75
N ILE A 75 -11.18 2.03 -7.71
CA ILE A 75 -10.97 3.04 -8.77
C ILE A 75 -10.64 2.34 -10.09
N ARG A 76 -9.70 1.40 -10.08
CA ARG A 76 -9.25 0.69 -11.28
C ARG A 76 -10.30 -0.21 -11.90
N SER A 77 -11.23 -0.76 -11.12
CA SER A 77 -12.34 -1.56 -11.65
C SER A 77 -13.30 -0.73 -12.51
N VAL A 78 -13.45 0.55 -12.23
CA VAL A 78 -14.32 1.48 -12.97
C VAL A 78 -13.53 2.30 -14.00
N PHE A 79 -12.28 2.63 -13.69
CA PHE A 79 -11.36 3.44 -14.51
C PHE A 79 -10.05 2.69 -14.78
N PRO A 80 -10.06 1.76 -15.75
CA PRO A 80 -8.90 0.90 -16.03
C PRO A 80 -7.61 1.63 -16.37
N ASP A 81 -7.69 2.87 -16.84
CA ASP A 81 -6.53 3.71 -17.21
C ASP A 81 -6.07 4.63 -16.09
N ALA A 82 -6.71 4.61 -14.90
CA ALA A 82 -6.30 5.42 -13.77
C ALA A 82 -4.82 5.22 -13.45
N ARG A 83 -4.07 6.32 -13.34
CA ARG A 83 -2.65 6.32 -13.03
C ARG A 83 -2.47 6.66 -11.56
N ILE A 84 -2.06 5.67 -10.77
CA ILE A 84 -1.95 5.81 -9.33
C ILE A 84 -0.50 5.57 -8.93
N LEU A 85 0.08 6.58 -8.26
CA LEU A 85 1.39 6.55 -7.63
C LEU A 85 1.19 6.39 -6.12
N VAL A 86 1.63 5.27 -5.59
CA VAL A 86 1.53 4.98 -4.16
C VAL A 86 2.58 5.74 -3.38
N LEU A 87 2.19 6.33 -2.26
CA LEU A 87 3.06 6.88 -1.24
C LEU A 87 3.03 5.98 0.00
N SER A 88 4.18 5.60 0.55
CA SER A 88 4.23 4.78 1.76
C SER A 88 5.45 5.10 2.62
N THR A 89 5.33 4.90 3.93
CA THR A 89 6.44 4.99 4.89
C THR A 89 7.26 3.71 4.98
N TYR A 90 6.73 2.59 4.48
CA TYR A 90 7.33 1.27 4.65
C TYR A 90 7.94 0.74 3.35
N HIS A 91 9.11 0.13 3.49
CA HIS A 91 9.75 -0.70 2.46
C HIS A 91 9.14 -2.11 2.37
N GLY A 92 7.87 -2.31 2.76
CA GLY A 92 7.25 -3.62 2.84
C GLY A 92 6.85 -4.15 1.47
N ASP A 93 7.48 -5.21 1.05
CA ASP A 93 7.26 -5.94 -0.20
C ASP A 93 5.80 -6.38 -0.42
N VAL A 94 5.13 -6.86 0.63
CA VAL A 94 3.75 -7.36 0.55
C VAL A 94 2.74 -6.26 0.29
N GLN A 95 2.87 -5.09 0.94
CA GLN A 95 1.98 -3.94 0.67
C GLN A 95 2.20 -3.38 -0.72
N VAL A 96 3.46 -3.24 -1.14
CA VAL A 96 3.83 -2.81 -2.49
C VAL A 96 3.29 -3.79 -3.52
N LEU A 97 3.50 -5.10 -3.33
CA LEU A 97 3.01 -6.12 -4.23
C LEU A 97 1.48 -6.09 -4.36
N ARG A 98 0.76 -5.93 -3.24
CA ARG A 98 -0.70 -5.79 -3.24
C ARG A 98 -1.15 -4.54 -4.01
N ALA A 99 -0.50 -3.41 -3.77
CA ALA A 99 -0.82 -2.16 -4.46
C ALA A 99 -0.55 -2.25 -5.97
N ILE A 100 0.56 -2.88 -6.38
CA ILE A 100 0.88 -3.12 -7.80
C ILE A 100 -0.12 -4.10 -8.42
N LYS A 101 -0.49 -5.19 -7.73
CA LYS A 101 -1.53 -6.12 -8.19
C LYS A 101 -2.90 -5.45 -8.29
N ALA A 102 -3.22 -4.52 -7.39
CA ALA A 102 -4.43 -3.70 -7.46
C ALA A 102 -4.44 -2.70 -8.63
N GLY A 103 -3.28 -2.49 -9.28
CA GLY A 103 -3.14 -1.67 -10.49
C GLY A 103 -2.39 -0.35 -10.31
N ALA A 104 -1.65 -0.17 -9.21
CA ALA A 104 -0.75 0.97 -9.08
C ALA A 104 0.31 0.98 -10.19
N ARG A 105 0.64 2.17 -10.69
CA ARG A 105 1.62 2.39 -11.76
C ARG A 105 2.99 2.79 -11.24
N GLY A 106 3.07 3.21 -9.99
CA GLY A 106 4.32 3.58 -9.37
C GLY A 106 4.25 3.48 -7.85
N TYR A 107 5.43 3.54 -7.25
CA TYR A 107 5.63 3.51 -5.82
C TYR A 107 6.71 4.52 -5.44
N LEU A 108 6.47 5.28 -4.38
CA LEU A 108 7.41 6.26 -3.83
C LEU A 108 7.36 6.21 -2.31
N LEU A 109 8.54 6.16 -1.68
CA LEU A 109 8.64 6.29 -0.24
C LEU A 109 8.32 7.71 0.20
N LYS A 110 7.55 7.88 1.28
CA LYS A 110 7.25 9.20 1.86
C LYS A 110 8.52 9.96 2.25
N GLY A 111 9.59 9.26 2.65
CA GLY A 111 10.90 9.88 2.91
C GLY A 111 11.56 10.51 1.68
N ASN A 112 11.23 10.04 0.48
CA ASN A 112 11.81 10.53 -0.78
C ASN A 112 10.91 11.54 -1.51
N VAL A 113 9.76 11.91 -0.95
CA VAL A 113 8.81 12.85 -1.57
C VAL A 113 9.51 14.16 -1.95
N ARG A 114 10.36 14.70 -1.09
CA ARG A 114 11.06 15.97 -1.34
C ARG A 114 11.92 15.95 -2.59
N THR A 115 12.54 14.83 -2.91
CA THR A 115 13.56 14.71 -3.99
C THR A 115 13.01 14.08 -5.26
N GLU A 116 12.04 13.18 -5.16
CA GLU A 116 11.65 12.32 -6.27
C GLU A 116 10.20 12.49 -6.75
N LEU A 117 9.35 13.19 -5.98
CA LEU A 117 7.92 13.28 -6.26
C LEU A 117 7.59 13.79 -7.65
N LEU A 118 8.18 14.91 -8.04
CA LEU A 118 7.88 15.57 -9.32
C LEU A 118 8.24 14.71 -10.52
N GLU A 119 9.39 14.04 -10.45
CA GLU A 119 9.81 13.10 -11.50
C GLU A 119 8.91 11.86 -11.53
N ALA A 120 8.53 11.34 -10.35
CA ALA A 120 7.61 10.21 -10.24
C ALA A 120 6.25 10.52 -10.87
N ILE A 121 5.69 11.70 -10.59
CA ILE A 121 4.44 12.16 -11.20
C ILE A 121 4.55 12.20 -12.74
N ARG A 122 5.59 12.85 -13.28
CA ARG A 122 5.79 12.95 -14.73
C ARG A 122 5.98 11.57 -15.38
N THR A 123 6.70 10.67 -14.71
CA THR A 123 6.93 9.30 -15.18
C THR A 123 5.62 8.52 -15.28
N VAL A 124 4.81 8.57 -14.23
CA VAL A 124 3.51 7.89 -14.17
C VAL A 124 2.50 8.53 -15.14
N HIS A 125 2.51 9.87 -15.25
CA HIS A 125 1.69 10.59 -16.22
C HIS A 125 2.04 10.20 -17.65
N ALA A 126 3.31 10.01 -17.98
CA ALA A 126 3.74 9.50 -19.28
C ALA A 126 3.39 8.02 -19.55
N GLY A 127 2.64 7.36 -18.66
CA GLY A 127 2.21 5.97 -18.79
C GLY A 127 3.29 4.94 -18.42
N ARG A 128 4.47 5.37 -17.99
CA ARG A 128 5.57 4.48 -17.58
C ARG A 128 5.35 4.02 -16.13
N LYS A 129 5.80 2.81 -15.82
CA LYS A 129 5.85 2.32 -14.44
C LYS A 129 7.07 2.92 -13.75
N ARG A 130 6.89 3.29 -12.45
CA ARG A 130 7.98 3.73 -11.59
C ARG A 130 7.99 2.87 -10.33
N ILE A 131 8.82 1.85 -10.36
CA ILE A 131 9.08 0.97 -9.22
C ILE A 131 10.58 1.12 -8.92
N PRO A 132 10.97 1.57 -7.71
CA PRO A 132 12.39 1.66 -7.34
C PRO A 132 13.08 0.31 -7.49
N PRO A 133 14.37 0.28 -7.88
CA PRO A 133 15.13 -0.97 -8.09
C PRO A 133 15.12 -1.87 -6.85
N GLU A 134 15.19 -1.28 -5.66
CA GLU A 134 15.18 -1.99 -4.39
C GLU A 134 13.87 -2.77 -4.20
N ILE A 135 12.74 -2.11 -4.48
CA ILE A 135 11.42 -2.72 -4.43
C ILE A 135 11.23 -3.74 -5.55
N ALA A 136 11.79 -3.50 -6.73
CA ALA A 136 11.74 -4.45 -7.83
C ALA A 136 12.54 -5.72 -7.51
N ALA A 137 13.70 -5.60 -6.86
CA ALA A 137 14.50 -6.72 -6.39
C ALA A 137 13.73 -7.51 -5.31
N GLU A 138 13.18 -6.84 -4.30
CA GLU A 138 12.34 -7.46 -3.27
C GLU A 138 11.13 -8.20 -3.89
N LEU A 139 10.48 -7.60 -4.89
CA LEU A 139 9.39 -8.24 -5.61
C LEU A 139 9.83 -9.49 -6.37
N ALA A 140 11.03 -9.49 -6.96
CA ALA A 140 11.57 -10.64 -7.67
C ALA A 140 11.94 -11.78 -6.73
N ASP A 141 12.56 -11.47 -5.60
CA ASP A 141 12.96 -12.45 -4.58
C ASP A 141 11.73 -13.12 -3.92
N HIS A 142 10.63 -12.39 -3.77
CA HIS A 142 9.38 -12.89 -3.16
C HIS A 142 8.36 -13.44 -4.18
N ALA A 143 8.66 -13.34 -5.47
CA ALA A 143 7.82 -13.95 -6.51
C ALA A 143 8.01 -15.49 -6.58
N ALA A 144 9.04 -16.01 -5.93
CA ALA A 144 9.53 -17.36 -6.18
C ALA A 144 9.13 -18.43 -5.15
N ASP A 145 8.55 -18.18 -3.99
CA ASP A 145 8.00 -19.29 -3.15
C ASP A 145 7.59 -18.96 -1.70
N ASP A 146 7.74 -17.75 -1.16
CA ASP A 146 7.61 -17.52 0.29
C ASP A 146 6.42 -16.67 0.74
N GLN A 147 5.37 -16.55 -0.07
CA GLN A 147 4.16 -15.87 0.39
C GLN A 147 3.42 -16.74 1.41
N LEU A 148 3.08 -16.14 2.55
CA LEU A 148 2.16 -16.80 3.48
C LEU A 148 0.83 -17.06 2.79
N SER A 149 0.32 -18.28 2.89
CA SER A 149 -1.04 -18.61 2.47
C SER A 149 -2.07 -17.82 3.30
N SER A 150 -3.29 -17.69 2.80
CA SER A 150 -4.39 -17.04 3.54
C SER A 150 -4.53 -17.62 4.95
N ARG A 151 -4.36 -18.93 5.09
CA ARG A 151 -4.44 -19.61 6.38
C ARG A 151 -3.30 -19.26 7.32
N GLU A 152 -2.08 -19.14 6.80
CA GLU A 152 -0.91 -18.72 7.57
C GLU A 152 -1.02 -17.24 7.99
N ILE A 153 -1.61 -16.38 7.15
CA ILE A 153 -1.92 -14.99 7.51
C ILE A 153 -2.91 -14.93 8.66
N ASP A 154 -3.96 -15.75 8.66
CA ASP A 154 -4.92 -15.81 9.77
C ASP A 154 -4.25 -16.28 11.06
N VAL A 155 -3.37 -17.28 10.98
CA VAL A 155 -2.62 -17.78 12.13
C VAL A 155 -1.70 -16.70 12.69
N VAL A 156 -0.89 -16.02 11.88
CA VAL A 156 0.04 -14.99 12.38
C VAL A 156 -0.68 -13.77 12.93
N ARG A 157 -1.85 -13.41 12.38
CA ARG A 157 -2.72 -12.36 12.93
C ARG A 157 -3.23 -12.71 14.33
N LEU A 158 -3.69 -13.95 14.52
CA LEU A 158 -4.15 -14.43 15.83
C LEU A 158 -3.00 -14.54 16.85
N ILE A 159 -1.78 -14.87 16.38
CA ILE A 159 -0.59 -14.79 17.23
C ILE A 159 -0.34 -13.37 17.68
N GLY A 160 -0.40 -12.41 16.76
CA GLY A 160 -0.24 -10.98 17.04
C GLY A 160 -1.29 -10.43 18.01
N ALA A 161 -2.50 -10.98 17.99
CA ALA A 161 -3.56 -10.70 18.97
C ALA A 161 -3.40 -11.45 20.31
N GLY A 162 -2.26 -12.11 20.57
CA GLY A 162 -1.94 -12.75 21.85
C GLY A 162 -2.56 -14.13 22.07
N ASN A 163 -3.16 -14.76 21.06
CA ASN A 163 -3.82 -16.06 21.25
C ASN A 163 -2.82 -17.22 21.35
N ALA A 164 -3.08 -18.15 22.31
CA ALA A 164 -2.35 -19.41 22.40
C ALA A 164 -2.81 -20.40 21.30
N ASN A 165 -1.99 -21.44 20.99
CA ASN A 165 -2.29 -22.39 19.92
C ASN A 165 -3.67 -23.04 20.04
N LYS A 166 -4.11 -23.37 21.24
CA LYS A 166 -5.45 -23.90 21.50
C LYS A 166 -6.55 -22.93 21.09
N GLN A 167 -6.41 -21.64 21.46
CA GLN A 167 -7.36 -20.58 21.09
C GLN A 167 -7.39 -20.33 19.58
N ILE A 168 -6.23 -20.41 18.93
CA ILE A 168 -6.12 -20.32 17.47
C ILE A 168 -6.82 -21.51 16.80
N ALA A 169 -6.61 -22.73 17.32
CA ALA A 169 -7.24 -23.95 16.85
C ALA A 169 -8.78 -23.84 16.92
N ASP A 170 -9.31 -23.38 18.07
CA ASP A 170 -10.74 -23.18 18.29
C ASP A 170 -11.32 -22.12 17.32
N LYS A 171 -10.67 -20.95 17.22
CA LYS A 171 -11.11 -19.85 16.34
C LYS A 171 -11.10 -20.21 14.86
N LEU A 172 -10.16 -21.04 14.46
CA LEU A 172 -9.98 -21.44 13.06
C LEU A 172 -10.63 -22.79 12.74
N SER A 173 -11.26 -23.46 13.74
CA SER A 173 -11.87 -24.79 13.60
C SER A 173 -10.93 -25.84 13.02
N ILE A 174 -9.68 -25.91 13.53
CA ILE A 174 -8.64 -26.89 13.14
C ILE A 174 -8.00 -27.51 14.37
N ALA A 175 -7.26 -28.62 14.18
CA ALA A 175 -6.52 -29.23 15.26
C ALA A 175 -5.32 -28.38 15.71
N GLU A 176 -4.98 -28.42 17.01
CA GLU A 176 -3.81 -27.70 17.55
C GLU A 176 -2.49 -28.13 16.88
N THR A 177 -2.39 -29.40 16.47
CA THR A 177 -1.25 -29.89 15.68
C THR A 177 -1.14 -29.19 14.33
N THR A 178 -2.27 -28.88 13.68
CA THR A 178 -2.30 -28.13 12.42
C THR A 178 -1.83 -26.70 12.64
N VAL A 179 -2.20 -26.07 13.77
CA VAL A 179 -1.69 -24.72 14.12
C VAL A 179 -0.17 -24.76 14.28
N LYS A 180 0.39 -25.76 14.96
CA LYS A 180 1.86 -25.92 15.11
C LYS A 180 2.56 -26.05 13.75
N ASN A 181 1.97 -26.79 12.81
CA ASN A 181 2.52 -26.94 11.46
C ASN A 181 2.49 -25.59 10.69
N HIS A 182 1.36 -24.86 10.79
CA HIS A 182 1.30 -23.51 10.18
C HIS A 182 2.34 -22.58 10.78
N ILE A 183 2.55 -22.59 12.11
CA ILE A 183 3.58 -21.77 12.76
C ILE A 183 4.97 -22.14 12.23
N SER A 184 5.30 -23.42 12.14
CA SER A 184 6.59 -23.87 11.58
C SER A 184 6.81 -23.35 10.16
N ASN A 185 5.79 -23.45 9.30
CA ASN A 185 5.84 -22.94 7.93
C ASN A 185 5.99 -21.41 7.89
N ILE A 186 5.25 -20.68 8.76
CA ILE A 186 5.37 -19.22 8.88
C ILE A 186 6.78 -18.82 9.27
N LEU A 187 7.37 -19.50 10.29
CA LEU A 187 8.74 -19.21 10.72
C LEU A 187 9.74 -19.43 9.58
N SER A 188 9.62 -20.53 8.85
CA SER A 188 10.47 -20.84 7.68
C SER A 188 10.32 -19.77 6.60
N LYS A 189 9.09 -19.47 6.17
CA LYS A 189 8.79 -18.51 5.08
C LYS A 189 9.20 -17.07 5.41
N LEU A 190 9.09 -16.67 6.69
CA LEU A 190 9.47 -15.32 7.12
C LEU A 190 10.95 -15.21 7.52
N GLY A 191 11.68 -16.33 7.62
CA GLY A 191 13.03 -16.36 8.20
C GLY A 191 13.05 -15.94 9.67
N ALA A 192 11.96 -16.23 10.41
CA ALA A 192 11.79 -15.80 11.79
C ALA A 192 12.35 -16.86 12.78
N ASN A 193 13.00 -16.41 13.86
CA ASN A 193 13.57 -17.29 14.87
C ASN A 193 12.51 -17.82 15.86
N ASP A 194 11.43 -17.06 16.08
CA ASP A 194 10.35 -17.41 17.00
C ASP A 194 9.03 -16.73 16.58
N ARG A 195 7.94 -17.04 17.31
CA ARG A 195 6.60 -16.52 17.02
C ARG A 195 6.47 -14.99 17.17
N ALA A 196 7.20 -14.38 18.11
CA ALA A 196 7.17 -12.94 18.31
C ALA A 196 7.91 -12.23 17.19
N HIS A 197 9.06 -12.78 16.78
CA HIS A 197 9.81 -12.29 15.61
C HIS A 197 9.00 -12.44 14.33
N ALA A 198 8.25 -13.51 14.13
CA ALA A 198 7.36 -13.68 12.98
C ALA A 198 6.26 -12.60 12.93
N VAL A 199 5.65 -12.26 14.08
CA VAL A 199 4.67 -11.16 14.17
C VAL A 199 5.31 -9.83 13.84
N THR A 200 6.51 -9.55 14.37
CA THR A 200 7.25 -8.31 14.08
C THR A 200 7.53 -8.17 12.59
N ILE A 201 8.04 -9.22 11.93
CA ILE A 201 8.28 -9.22 10.49
C ILE A 201 6.97 -9.04 9.72
N ALA A 202 5.91 -9.76 10.12
CA ALA A 202 4.62 -9.67 9.44
C ALA A 202 4.00 -8.25 9.51
N LEU A 203 4.19 -7.55 10.63
CA LEU A 203 3.81 -6.14 10.79
C LEU A 203 4.67 -5.22 9.93
N GLN A 204 6.00 -5.38 9.99
CA GLN A 204 6.93 -4.56 9.21
C GLN A 204 6.72 -4.71 7.70
N ARG A 205 6.40 -5.93 7.23
CA ARG A 205 6.09 -6.21 5.82
C ARG A 205 4.64 -5.90 5.44
N GLY A 206 3.80 -5.44 6.37
CA GLY A 206 2.40 -5.16 6.13
C GLY A 206 1.55 -6.38 5.76
N ILE A 207 1.99 -7.57 6.17
CA ILE A 207 1.24 -8.83 5.98
C ILE A 207 0.01 -8.84 6.89
N ILE A 208 0.16 -8.32 8.11
CA ILE A 208 -0.90 -8.16 9.09
C ILE A 208 -0.90 -6.74 9.64
N GLU A 209 -2.08 -6.31 10.11
CA GLU A 209 -2.28 -5.11 10.93
C GLU A 209 -2.81 -5.55 12.29
N LEU A 210 -2.37 -4.91 13.37
CA LEU A 210 -2.96 -5.13 14.68
C LEU A 210 -4.08 -4.10 14.87
N ASP A 211 -5.31 -4.58 15.02
CA ASP A 211 -6.41 -3.74 15.50
C ASP A 211 -6.11 -3.28 16.93
N VAL A 212 -5.66 -2.03 17.07
CA VAL A 212 -5.42 -1.37 18.38
C VAL A 212 -6.75 -1.02 19.07
N ARG A 213 -7.86 -1.55 18.62
CA ARG A 213 -9.20 -1.33 19.23
C ARG A 213 -9.65 -2.56 19.99
N GLN A 214 -9.13 -2.73 21.21
CA GLN A 214 -9.85 -3.32 22.35
C GLN A 214 -9.02 -3.08 23.63
N GLY A 215 -9.28 -1.96 24.29
CA GLY A 215 -8.96 -1.64 25.65
C GLY A 215 -10.01 -0.69 26.17
#